data_f4181c284705ed0cec2a0e6ffa45c2a5
#
_entry.id   f4181c284705ed0cec2a0e6ffa45c2a5
#
_cell.length_a   1.000
_cell.length_b   1.000
_cell.length_c   1.000
_cell.angle_alpha   90.00
_cell.angle_beta   90.00
_cell.angle_gamma   90.00
#
_symmetry.space_group_name_H-M   'P 1'
#
loop_
_entity.id
_entity.type
_entity.pdbx_description
1 polymer ?
#
loop_
_entity_poly.entity_id
_entity_poly.type
_entity_poly.pdbx_seq_one_letter_code
_entity_poly.pdbx_strand_id
1 'polypeptide(L)'
;MNAAKSNYLIEISEVEIAASIELTAPLFMLMILVSAMTTVNTQKIRGSCGDNILGIVLSRPITFMKLVSESGCAAETVEKYVKTHINNNLIYQKKGKFRILYSPDLKISQLEFYELMLNPTMKAIVLILLKSKSLSQVELVAMTDKSNPSISRGLKLLLDKKILKRNYHAPFSTYYIPNKKYIASILAETNPILANNFEHFDLCYPKPSIFLSVFQ
;
A
#
# COMPACT_ATOMS: atom_id res chain seq x y z
N MET A 1 -40.14 18.12 -63.91
CA MET A 1 -39.40 18.89 -62.91
C MET A 1 -39.27 18.05 -61.63
N ASN A 2 -38.45 17.00 -61.56
CA ASN A 2 -38.23 16.25 -60.31
C ASN A 2 -37.03 15.23 -60.43
N ALA A 3 -35.93 15.64 -61.10
CA ALA A 3 -34.75 14.78 -61.18
C ALA A 3 -33.49 15.37 -60.57
N ALA A 4 -33.52 16.61 -60.04
CA ALA A 4 -32.32 17.29 -59.55
C ALA A 4 -32.19 17.28 -58.01
N LYS A 5 -33.12 16.69 -57.24
CA LYS A 5 -33.07 16.70 -55.76
C LYS A 5 -32.51 15.41 -55.12
N SER A 6 -32.27 14.36 -55.94
CA SER A 6 -31.83 13.07 -55.38
C SER A 6 -30.28 12.91 -55.26
N ASN A 7 -29.49 13.71 -55.97
CA ASN A 7 -28.02 13.52 -55.93
C ASN A 7 -27.30 14.30 -54.85
N TYR A 8 -27.95 15.26 -54.20
CA TYR A 8 -27.31 16.03 -53.10
C TYR A 8 -27.34 15.32 -51.70
N LEU A 9 -28.23 14.34 -51.54
CA LEU A 9 -28.39 13.64 -50.26
C LEU A 9 -27.45 12.46 -50.06
N ILE A 10 -26.80 12.00 -51.12
CA ILE A 10 -25.87 10.86 -51.05
C ILE A 10 -24.44 11.30 -50.80
N GLU A 11 -24.03 12.51 -51.25
CA GLU A 11 -22.68 13.01 -51.01
C GLU A 11 -22.38 13.40 -49.54
N ILE A 12 -23.41 13.81 -48.78
CA ILE A 12 -23.21 14.19 -47.38
C ILE A 12 -23.00 12.97 -46.47
N SER A 13 -23.52 11.82 -46.85
CA SER A 13 -23.41 10.59 -46.02
C SER A 13 -22.03 9.92 -46.08
N GLU A 14 -21.32 10.02 -47.21
CA GLU A 14 -19.99 9.39 -47.34
C GLU A 14 -18.89 10.20 -46.65
N VAL A 15 -18.98 11.52 -46.64
CA VAL A 15 -18.01 12.38 -45.96
C VAL A 15 -18.16 12.32 -44.43
N GLU A 16 -19.40 12.22 -43.91
CA GLU A 16 -19.61 12.09 -42.47
C GLU A 16 -19.19 10.71 -41.97
N ILE A 17 -19.38 9.65 -42.75
CA ILE A 17 -18.96 8.28 -42.37
C ILE A 17 -17.43 8.17 -42.38
N ALA A 18 -16.75 8.78 -43.35
CA ALA A 18 -15.29 8.78 -43.41
C ALA A 18 -14.66 9.56 -42.25
N ALA A 19 -15.20 10.73 -41.90
CA ALA A 19 -14.72 11.54 -40.80
C ALA A 19 -14.96 10.90 -39.41
N SER A 20 -16.03 10.12 -39.27
CA SER A 20 -16.30 9.38 -37.99
C SER A 20 -15.41 8.16 -37.82
N ILE A 21 -14.94 7.54 -38.89
CA ILE A 21 -14.01 6.39 -38.83
C ILE A 21 -12.58 6.84 -38.53
N GLU A 22 -12.12 7.99 -39.01
CA GLU A 22 -10.79 8.52 -38.73
C GLU A 22 -10.64 8.99 -37.27
N LEU A 23 -11.72 9.45 -36.64
CA LEU A 23 -11.69 9.93 -35.24
C LEU A 23 -11.78 8.79 -34.21
N THR A 24 -12.37 7.65 -34.59
CA THR A 24 -12.53 6.49 -33.69
C THR A 24 -11.34 5.53 -33.67
N ALA A 25 -10.57 5.48 -34.75
CA ALA A 25 -9.41 4.60 -34.86
C ALA A 25 -8.33 4.87 -33.78
N PRO A 26 -7.90 6.12 -33.50
CA PRO A 26 -6.92 6.38 -32.46
C PRO A 26 -7.47 6.09 -31.04
N LEU A 27 -8.76 6.33 -30.79
CA LEU A 27 -9.41 6.00 -29.52
C LEU A 27 -9.50 4.47 -29.30
N PHE A 28 -9.78 3.73 -30.34
CA PHE A 28 -9.82 2.25 -30.28
C PHE A 28 -8.40 1.67 -30.05
N MET A 29 -7.38 2.22 -30.69
CA MET A 29 -5.98 1.85 -30.47
C MET A 29 -5.51 2.23 -29.05
N LEU A 30 -5.94 3.38 -28.53
CA LEU A 30 -5.66 3.77 -27.15
C LEU A 30 -6.33 2.83 -26.14
N MET A 31 -7.57 2.40 -26.40
CA MET A 31 -8.29 1.44 -25.58
C MET A 31 -7.64 0.05 -25.60
N ILE A 32 -7.14 -0.40 -26.73
CA ILE A 32 -6.40 -1.66 -26.87
C ILE A 32 -5.05 -1.58 -26.14
N LEU A 33 -4.34 -0.45 -26.24
CA LEU A 33 -3.08 -0.20 -25.52
C LEU A 33 -3.28 -0.13 -24.00
N VAL A 34 -4.33 0.54 -23.52
CA VAL A 34 -4.69 0.58 -22.10
C VAL A 34 -5.12 -0.79 -21.61
N SER A 35 -5.89 -1.54 -22.41
CA SER A 35 -6.28 -2.92 -22.08
C SER A 35 -5.09 -3.87 -22.06
N ALA A 36 -4.13 -3.71 -22.97
CA ALA A 36 -2.88 -4.48 -22.99
C ALA A 36 -1.98 -4.13 -21.79
N MET A 37 -1.93 -2.85 -21.39
CA MET A 37 -1.18 -2.42 -20.20
C MET A 37 -1.80 -2.90 -18.90
N THR A 38 -3.14 -3.03 -18.82
CA THR A 38 -3.80 -3.60 -17.64
C THR A 38 -3.70 -5.11 -17.56
N THR A 39 -3.57 -5.81 -18.69
CA THR A 39 -3.37 -7.27 -18.72
C THR A 39 -1.93 -7.69 -18.45
N VAL A 40 -0.94 -6.80 -18.63
CA VAL A 40 0.47 -7.12 -18.32
C VAL A 40 0.72 -7.23 -16.81
N ASN A 41 -0.17 -6.68 -15.96
CA ASN A 41 0.01 -6.71 -14.50
C ASN A 41 -0.58 -7.95 -13.81
N THR A 42 -1.10 -8.93 -14.57
CA THR A 42 -1.61 -10.20 -14.03
C THR A 42 -0.94 -11.42 -14.63
N GLN A 43 0.23 -11.31 -15.24
CA GLN A 43 1.09 -12.49 -15.36
C GLN A 43 1.51 -12.89 -13.94
N LYS A 44 0.65 -13.70 -13.32
CA LYS A 44 0.99 -14.55 -12.18
C LYS A 44 2.31 -15.23 -12.56
N ILE A 45 3.42 -14.69 -12.03
CA ILE A 45 4.74 -15.30 -12.20
C ILE A 45 4.54 -16.73 -11.74
N ARG A 46 4.57 -17.68 -12.68
CA ARG A 46 4.59 -19.12 -12.43
C ARG A 46 5.98 -19.51 -11.92
N GLY A 47 6.48 -18.76 -10.97
CA GLY A 47 7.57 -19.15 -10.12
C GLY A 47 7.09 -20.24 -9.18
N SER A 48 7.99 -21.04 -8.69
CA SER A 48 7.65 -22.02 -7.65
C SER A 48 7.01 -21.29 -6.45
N CYS A 49 6.15 -21.98 -5.69
CA CYS A 49 5.63 -21.40 -4.43
C CYS A 49 6.74 -20.79 -3.57
N GLY A 50 7.93 -21.38 -3.61
CA GLY A 50 9.10 -20.89 -2.87
C GLY A 50 9.54 -19.49 -3.29
N ASP A 51 9.66 -19.24 -4.60
CA ASP A 51 10.09 -17.95 -5.13
C ASP A 51 9.06 -16.85 -4.84
N ASN A 52 7.77 -17.18 -4.95
CA ASN A 52 6.70 -16.26 -4.61
C ASN A 52 6.72 -15.88 -3.11
N ILE A 53 6.86 -16.87 -2.22
CA ILE A 53 6.98 -16.66 -0.78
C ILE A 53 8.18 -15.78 -0.45
N LEU A 54 9.35 -16.07 -1.03
CA LEU A 54 10.57 -15.30 -0.83
C LEU A 54 10.39 -13.85 -1.30
N GLY A 55 9.87 -13.64 -2.51
CA GLY A 55 9.61 -12.32 -3.07
C GLY A 55 8.68 -11.46 -2.20
N ILE A 56 7.62 -12.05 -1.67
CA ILE A 56 6.70 -11.33 -0.75
C ILE A 56 7.43 -10.90 0.53
N VAL A 57 8.20 -11.78 1.17
CA VAL A 57 8.89 -11.49 2.44
C VAL A 57 10.03 -10.49 2.25
N LEU A 58 10.76 -10.55 1.13
CA LEU A 58 11.82 -9.59 0.81
C LEU A 58 11.27 -8.20 0.52
N SER A 59 10.05 -8.11 -0.06
CA SER A 59 9.43 -6.81 -0.36
C SER A 59 8.95 -6.06 0.87
N ARG A 60 8.55 -6.76 1.94
CA ARG A 60 8.03 -6.17 3.19
C ARG A 60 7.92 -7.17 4.32
N PRO A 61 7.93 -6.73 5.59
CA PRO A 61 7.59 -7.60 6.71
C PRO A 61 6.13 -8.06 6.60
N ILE A 62 5.89 -9.31 6.95
CA ILE A 62 4.56 -9.92 6.84
C ILE A 62 4.33 -10.94 7.94
N THR A 63 3.09 -11.04 8.44
CA THR A 63 2.72 -12.12 9.36
C THR A 63 2.56 -13.44 8.61
N PHE A 64 2.86 -14.57 9.26
CA PHE A 64 2.75 -15.90 8.64
C PHE A 64 1.35 -16.15 8.05
N MET A 65 0.29 -15.82 8.77
CA MET A 65 -1.09 -16.02 8.29
C MET A 65 -1.39 -15.19 7.03
N LYS A 66 -0.88 -13.95 7.00
CA LYS A 66 -1.06 -13.09 5.83
C LYS A 66 -0.23 -13.59 4.64
N LEU A 67 0.98 -14.12 4.88
CA LEU A 67 1.79 -14.75 3.84
C LEU A 67 1.08 -15.95 3.22
N VAL A 68 0.45 -16.82 4.03
CA VAL A 68 -0.37 -17.95 3.54
C VAL A 68 -1.50 -17.44 2.65
N SER A 69 -2.22 -16.42 3.10
CA SER A 69 -3.32 -15.83 2.32
C SER A 69 -2.86 -15.20 1.00
N GLU A 70 -1.73 -14.50 1.00
CA GLU A 70 -1.24 -13.77 -0.18
C GLU A 70 -0.48 -14.65 -1.17
N SER A 71 0.23 -15.66 -0.68
CA SER A 71 0.98 -16.57 -1.56
C SER A 71 0.07 -17.48 -2.41
N GLY A 72 -1.17 -17.72 -1.94
CA GLY A 72 -2.08 -18.66 -2.56
C GLY A 72 -1.63 -20.13 -2.46
N CYS A 73 -0.63 -20.41 -1.60
CA CYS A 73 -0.10 -21.75 -1.36
C CYS A 73 -0.72 -22.35 -0.09
N ALA A 74 -0.79 -23.68 -0.01
CA ALA A 74 -1.22 -24.36 1.21
C ALA A 74 -0.30 -24.03 2.39
N ALA A 75 -0.87 -23.88 3.60
CA ALA A 75 -0.12 -23.47 4.81
C ALA A 75 1.09 -24.37 5.10
N GLU A 76 0.98 -25.67 4.90
CA GLU A 76 2.08 -26.64 5.05
C GLU A 76 3.21 -26.39 4.06
N THR A 77 2.87 -26.05 2.81
CA THR A 77 3.82 -25.69 1.77
C THR A 77 4.55 -24.41 2.13
N VAL A 78 3.81 -23.39 2.60
CA VAL A 78 4.39 -22.12 3.07
C VAL A 78 5.34 -22.38 4.24
N GLU A 79 4.94 -23.21 5.23
CA GLU A 79 5.78 -23.55 6.38
C GLU A 79 7.09 -24.22 5.95
N LYS A 80 7.01 -25.16 4.99
CA LYS A 80 8.20 -25.86 4.46
C LYS A 80 9.17 -24.85 3.81
N TYR A 81 8.69 -23.99 2.92
CA TYR A 81 9.55 -23.00 2.25
C TYR A 81 10.09 -21.95 3.21
N VAL A 82 9.27 -21.47 4.15
CA VAL A 82 9.73 -20.54 5.20
C VAL A 82 10.87 -21.14 6.00
N LYS A 83 10.77 -22.40 6.43
CA LYS A 83 11.88 -23.09 7.14
C LYS A 83 13.13 -23.18 6.27
N THR A 84 12.99 -23.53 5.00
CA THR A 84 14.10 -23.61 4.07
C THR A 84 14.79 -22.23 3.90
N HIS A 85 14.00 -21.18 3.69
CA HIS A 85 14.54 -19.82 3.54
C HIS A 85 15.21 -19.28 4.80
N ILE A 86 14.68 -19.62 5.99
CA ILE A 86 15.32 -19.27 7.28
C ILE A 86 16.66 -20.01 7.42
N ASN A 87 16.69 -21.30 7.12
CA ASN A 87 17.92 -22.11 7.21
C ASN A 87 19.01 -21.62 6.25
N ASN A 88 18.60 -21.06 5.12
CA ASN A 88 19.50 -20.46 4.13
C ASN A 88 19.83 -18.98 4.43
N ASN A 89 19.39 -18.43 5.57
CA ASN A 89 19.55 -17.02 5.97
C ASN A 89 18.98 -16.00 4.98
N LEU A 90 18.04 -16.38 4.13
CA LEU A 90 17.39 -15.50 3.16
C LEU A 90 16.30 -14.62 3.80
N ILE A 91 15.68 -15.11 4.86
CA ILE A 91 14.68 -14.38 5.63
C ILE A 91 14.86 -14.67 7.13
N TYR A 92 14.33 -13.77 7.95
CA TYR A 92 14.31 -13.92 9.40
C TYR A 92 12.89 -14.00 9.92
N GLN A 93 12.73 -14.51 11.14
CA GLN A 93 11.45 -14.52 11.82
C GLN A 93 11.55 -13.96 13.24
N LYS A 94 10.54 -13.17 13.62
CA LYS A 94 10.30 -12.77 15.00
C LYS A 94 9.10 -13.56 15.54
N LYS A 95 9.30 -14.29 16.62
CA LYS A 95 8.22 -14.97 17.36
C LYS A 95 7.73 -14.04 18.47
N GLY A 96 6.41 -13.95 18.64
CA GLY A 96 5.77 -13.13 19.66
C GLY A 96 4.26 -13.33 19.59
N LYS A 97 3.48 -12.28 19.87
CA LYS A 97 2.02 -12.27 19.67
C LYS A 97 1.65 -12.63 18.22
N PHE A 98 2.49 -12.19 17.27
CA PHE A 98 2.40 -12.54 15.86
C PHE A 98 3.73 -13.17 15.44
N ARG A 99 3.66 -14.15 14.56
CA ARG A 99 4.84 -14.66 13.86
C ARG A 99 5.07 -13.80 12.64
N ILE A 100 6.12 -12.96 12.68
CA ILE A 100 6.46 -12.00 11.63
C ILE A 100 7.68 -12.50 10.90
N LEU A 101 7.61 -12.51 9.56
CA LEU A 101 8.69 -12.84 8.64
C LEU A 101 9.19 -11.55 7.99
N TYR A 102 10.48 -11.40 7.80
CA TYR A 102 11.08 -10.16 7.29
C TYR A 102 12.44 -10.40 6.63
N SER A 103 12.84 -9.44 5.78
CA SER A 103 14.16 -9.42 5.13
C SER A 103 15.27 -9.16 6.14
N PRO A 104 16.48 -9.75 5.95
CA PRO A 104 17.68 -9.44 6.73
C PRO A 104 18.02 -7.94 6.77
N ASP A 105 17.72 -7.21 5.70
CA ASP A 105 18.03 -5.79 5.56
C ASP A 105 17.10 -4.87 6.38
N LEU A 106 16.01 -5.41 6.91
CA LEU A 106 15.03 -4.63 7.67
C LEU A 106 15.61 -4.21 9.03
N LYS A 107 15.60 -2.90 9.32
CA LYS A 107 16.05 -2.37 10.61
C LYS A 107 15.10 -2.81 11.74
N ILE A 108 15.66 -3.11 12.90
CA ILE A 108 14.88 -3.53 14.08
C ILE A 108 13.81 -2.50 14.45
N SER A 109 14.11 -1.21 14.34
CA SER A 109 13.14 -0.13 14.60
C SER A 109 11.94 -0.15 13.65
N GLN A 110 12.15 -0.52 12.39
CA GLN A 110 11.07 -0.67 11.40
C GLN A 110 10.22 -1.90 11.72
N LEU A 111 10.85 -3.01 12.12
CA LEU A 111 10.15 -4.22 12.55
C LEU A 111 9.29 -3.97 13.79
N GLU A 112 9.82 -3.26 14.80
CA GLU A 112 9.05 -2.88 15.99
C GLU A 112 7.87 -1.99 15.65
N PHE A 113 8.08 -1.02 14.76
CA PHE A 113 7.01 -0.16 14.28
C PHE A 113 5.94 -0.97 13.52
N TYR A 114 6.34 -1.89 12.63
CA TYR A 114 5.41 -2.78 11.94
C TYR A 114 4.57 -3.60 12.92
N GLU A 115 5.20 -4.17 13.95
CA GLU A 115 4.50 -4.94 14.98
C GLU A 115 3.44 -4.09 15.72
N LEU A 116 3.76 -2.83 16.03
CA LEU A 116 2.79 -1.90 16.61
C LEU A 116 1.61 -1.63 15.67
N MET A 117 1.87 -1.51 14.37
CA MET A 117 0.83 -1.26 13.37
C MET A 117 -0.08 -2.47 13.10
N LEU A 118 0.29 -3.66 13.56
CA LEU A 118 -0.62 -4.83 13.57
C LEU A 118 -1.77 -4.66 14.56
N ASN A 119 -1.63 -3.78 15.55
CA ASN A 119 -2.72 -3.43 16.46
C ASN A 119 -3.63 -2.38 15.81
N PRO A 120 -4.94 -2.67 15.60
CA PRO A 120 -5.84 -1.77 14.89
C PRO A 120 -6.02 -0.42 15.58
N THR A 121 -5.98 -0.37 16.91
CA THR A 121 -6.09 0.89 17.67
C THR A 121 -4.86 1.77 17.47
N MET A 122 -3.65 1.22 17.56
CA MET A 122 -2.41 1.98 17.33
C MET A 122 -2.31 2.45 15.91
N LYS A 123 -2.65 1.58 14.97
CA LYS A 123 -2.72 1.93 13.54
C LYS A 123 -3.66 3.11 13.32
N ALA A 124 -4.88 3.08 13.86
CA ALA A 124 -5.86 4.17 13.71
C ALA A 124 -5.32 5.49 14.29
N ILE A 125 -4.74 5.48 15.50
CA ILE A 125 -4.15 6.67 16.14
C ILE A 125 -3.06 7.27 15.25
N VAL A 126 -2.11 6.45 14.78
CA VAL A 126 -0.98 6.93 13.96
C VAL A 126 -1.49 7.49 12.63
N LEU A 127 -2.42 6.80 11.94
CA LEU A 127 -2.97 7.27 10.67
C LEU A 127 -3.70 8.61 10.79
N ILE A 128 -4.48 8.81 11.87
CA ILE A 128 -5.19 10.06 12.12
C ILE A 128 -4.19 11.17 12.45
N LEU A 129 -3.20 10.91 13.31
CA LEU A 129 -2.20 11.92 13.69
C LEU A 129 -1.24 12.27 12.55
N LEU A 130 -1.01 11.38 11.60
CA LEU A 130 -0.30 11.73 10.36
C LEU A 130 -1.06 12.80 9.57
N LYS A 131 -2.39 12.69 9.54
CA LYS A 131 -3.28 13.63 8.84
C LYS A 131 -3.50 14.96 9.59
N SER A 132 -3.37 14.94 10.90
CA SER A 132 -3.68 16.09 11.77
C SER A 132 -2.42 16.74 12.29
N LYS A 133 -2.48 18.03 12.65
CA LYS A 133 -1.34 18.75 13.24
C LYS A 133 -1.07 18.27 14.66
N SER A 134 -2.10 18.22 15.49
CA SER A 134 -2.12 17.65 16.84
C SER A 134 -3.58 17.40 17.23
N LEU A 135 -3.83 16.44 18.11
CA LEU A 135 -5.18 16.10 18.60
C LEU A 135 -5.12 15.77 20.08
N SER A 136 -6.20 16.09 20.80
CA SER A 136 -6.46 15.65 22.16
C SER A 136 -6.93 14.18 22.18
N GLN A 137 -6.91 13.58 23.38
CA GLN A 137 -7.44 12.20 23.52
C GLN A 137 -8.93 12.11 23.21
N VAL A 138 -9.71 13.14 23.55
CA VAL A 138 -11.16 13.19 23.28
C VAL A 138 -11.44 13.18 21.78
N GLU A 139 -10.71 14.00 21.02
CA GLU A 139 -10.82 14.03 19.55
C GLU A 139 -10.42 12.69 18.92
N LEU A 140 -9.35 12.06 19.41
CA LEU A 140 -8.95 10.72 18.93
C LEU A 140 -10.00 9.66 19.21
N VAL A 141 -10.66 9.69 20.37
CA VAL A 141 -11.79 8.79 20.67
C VAL A 141 -12.93 9.04 19.69
N ALA A 142 -13.31 10.30 19.46
CA ALA A 142 -14.40 10.65 18.53
C ALA A 142 -14.11 10.21 17.08
N MET A 143 -12.82 10.21 16.66
CA MET A 143 -12.43 9.90 15.28
C MET A 143 -12.12 8.43 15.02
N THR A 144 -12.04 7.58 16.04
CA THR A 144 -11.52 6.20 15.92
C THR A 144 -12.53 5.09 16.17
N ASP A 145 -13.74 5.34 16.55
CA ASP A 145 -14.72 4.32 17.01
C ASP A 145 -14.12 3.37 18.10
N LYS A 146 -13.13 3.84 18.85
CA LYS A 146 -12.47 3.06 19.89
C LYS A 146 -12.80 3.61 21.27
N SER A 147 -12.87 2.71 22.25
CA SER A 147 -13.13 3.12 23.63
C SER A 147 -11.99 3.97 24.20
N ASN A 148 -12.34 4.91 25.06
CA ASN A 148 -11.38 5.80 25.73
C ASN A 148 -10.22 5.03 26.42
N PRO A 149 -10.44 3.91 27.15
CA PRO A 149 -9.35 3.12 27.71
C PRO A 149 -8.42 2.52 26.65
N SER A 150 -8.95 2.11 25.48
CA SER A 150 -8.13 1.57 24.40
C SER A 150 -7.24 2.64 23.78
N ILE A 151 -7.77 3.85 23.57
CA ILE A 151 -6.99 5.01 23.09
C ILE A 151 -5.93 5.40 24.10
N SER A 152 -6.28 5.49 25.38
CA SER A 152 -5.33 5.85 26.46
C SER A 152 -4.14 4.87 26.50
N ARG A 153 -4.40 3.56 26.46
CA ARG A 153 -3.34 2.53 26.41
C ARG A 153 -2.48 2.65 25.15
N GLY A 154 -3.13 2.88 24.00
CA GLY A 154 -2.42 3.08 22.72
C GLY A 154 -1.52 4.30 22.74
N LEU A 155 -2.02 5.44 23.23
CA LEU A 155 -1.23 6.67 23.39
C LEU A 155 -0.03 6.46 24.31
N LYS A 156 -0.23 5.82 25.47
CA LYS A 156 0.86 5.52 26.40
C LYS A 156 1.97 4.72 25.71
N LEU A 157 1.62 3.63 25.03
CA LEU A 157 2.61 2.78 24.36
C LEU A 157 3.34 3.50 23.21
N LEU A 158 2.62 4.31 22.42
CA LEU A 158 3.22 5.10 21.34
C LEU A 158 4.13 6.22 21.87
N LEU A 159 3.83 6.80 23.04
CA LEU A 159 4.71 7.74 23.76
C LEU A 159 5.97 7.04 24.28
N ASP A 160 5.82 5.88 24.94
CA ASP A 160 6.93 5.08 25.45
C ASP A 160 7.91 4.66 24.33
N LYS A 161 7.37 4.36 23.14
CA LYS A 161 8.15 4.06 21.93
C LYS A 161 8.65 5.31 21.19
N LYS A 162 8.42 6.51 21.72
CA LYS A 162 8.86 7.81 21.16
C LYS A 162 8.33 8.09 19.73
N ILE A 163 7.27 7.42 19.32
CA ILE A 163 6.57 7.66 18.05
C ILE A 163 5.74 8.93 18.14
N LEU A 164 5.13 9.19 19.31
CA LEU A 164 4.37 10.38 19.61
C LEU A 164 5.11 11.27 20.60
N LYS A 165 4.77 12.56 20.57
CA LYS A 165 5.04 13.51 21.63
C LYS A 165 3.73 14.10 22.14
N ARG A 166 3.76 14.56 23.39
CA ARG A 166 2.65 15.21 24.06
C ARG A 166 3.00 16.67 24.32
N ASN A 167 2.11 17.57 23.92
CA ASN A 167 2.13 18.97 24.34
C ASN A 167 1.14 19.14 25.48
N TYR A 168 1.61 19.77 26.54
CA TYR A 168 0.78 20.07 27.71
C TYR A 168 0.36 21.54 27.66
N HIS A 169 -0.92 21.80 27.38
CA HIS A 169 -1.55 23.07 27.46
C HIS A 169 -2.75 22.92 28.39
N ALA A 170 -2.60 23.37 29.65
CA ALA A 170 -3.70 23.26 30.61
C ALA A 170 -4.99 23.91 30.04
N PRO A 171 -6.16 23.28 30.19
CA PRO A 171 -6.41 22.03 30.91
C PRO A 171 -6.25 20.78 30.05
N PHE A 172 -5.89 20.87 28.76
CA PHE A 172 -5.84 19.75 27.83
C PHE A 172 -4.42 19.38 27.39
N SER A 173 -4.24 18.10 27.10
CA SER A 173 -3.02 17.60 26.47
C SER A 173 -3.34 17.23 25.03
N THR A 174 -2.45 17.63 24.11
CA THR A 174 -2.52 17.22 22.70
C THR A 174 -1.34 16.32 22.33
N TYR A 175 -1.57 15.43 21.40
CA TYR A 175 -0.61 14.46 20.91
C TYR A 175 -0.28 14.72 19.45
N TYR A 176 0.97 14.53 19.07
CA TYR A 176 1.42 14.73 17.69
C TYR A 176 2.60 13.84 17.34
N ILE A 177 2.81 13.62 16.05
CA ILE A 177 3.97 12.91 15.51
C ILE A 177 5.05 13.92 15.18
N PRO A 178 6.22 13.90 15.86
CA PRO A 178 7.27 14.91 15.68
C PRO A 178 7.95 14.82 14.31
N ASN A 179 8.11 13.61 13.77
CA ASN A 179 8.71 13.39 12.47
C ASN A 179 7.74 12.58 11.57
N LYS A 180 6.74 13.27 11.02
CA LYS A 180 5.73 12.66 10.16
C LYS A 180 6.34 12.03 8.91
N LYS A 181 7.34 12.68 8.28
CA LYS A 181 8.01 12.18 7.08
C LYS A 181 8.64 10.82 7.33
N TYR A 182 9.36 10.67 8.45
CA TYR A 182 9.99 9.41 8.82
C TYR A 182 8.97 8.30 9.10
N ILE A 183 7.92 8.59 9.85
CA ILE A 183 6.87 7.60 10.14
C ILE A 183 6.13 7.20 8.87
N ALA A 184 5.86 8.15 7.99
CA ALA A 184 5.20 7.88 6.72
C ALA A 184 6.09 7.06 5.77
N SER A 185 7.43 7.30 5.72
CA SER A 185 8.33 6.45 4.92
C SER A 185 8.37 5.00 5.42
N ILE A 186 8.44 4.78 6.73
CA ILE A 186 8.39 3.43 7.30
C ILE A 186 7.03 2.75 6.98
N LEU A 187 5.93 3.49 7.05
CA LEU A 187 4.62 2.95 6.66
C LEU A 187 4.57 2.54 5.19
N ALA A 188 5.15 3.35 4.30
CA ALA A 188 5.22 3.05 2.88
C ALA A 188 6.06 1.78 2.60
N GLU A 189 7.20 1.65 3.25
CA GLU A 189 8.08 0.48 3.13
C GLU A 189 7.44 -0.80 3.72
N THR A 190 6.75 -0.67 4.85
CA THR A 190 6.18 -1.82 5.57
C THR A 190 4.75 -2.17 5.13
N ASN A 191 4.03 -1.24 4.54
CA ASN A 191 2.65 -1.44 4.09
C ASN A 191 2.32 -0.56 2.88
N PRO A 192 2.76 -0.94 1.67
CA PRO A 192 2.59 -0.16 0.44
C PRO A 192 1.10 0.11 0.09
N ILE A 193 0.18 -0.77 0.49
CA ILE A 193 -1.27 -0.55 0.29
C ILE A 193 -1.76 0.67 1.06
N LEU A 194 -1.20 0.93 2.25
CA LEU A 194 -1.53 2.13 3.02
C LEU A 194 -0.84 3.38 2.47
N ALA A 195 0.32 3.24 1.83
CA ALA A 195 1.05 4.35 1.25
C ALA A 195 0.24 5.05 0.14
N ASN A 196 -0.43 4.27 -0.72
CA ASN A 196 -1.25 4.80 -1.81
C ASN A 196 -2.41 5.70 -1.31
N ASN A 197 -2.86 5.49 -0.08
CA ASN A 197 -3.87 6.35 0.56
C ASN A 197 -3.29 7.67 1.09
N PHE A 198 -1.98 7.87 0.99
CA PHE A 198 -1.26 9.06 1.45
C PHE A 198 -0.67 9.90 0.31
N GLU A 199 -0.85 9.52 -0.97
CA GLU A 199 -0.34 10.27 -2.13
C GLU A 199 -0.93 11.69 -2.27
N HIS A 200 -2.02 12.01 -1.58
CA HIS A 200 -2.59 13.35 -1.51
C HIS A 200 -2.02 14.23 -0.38
N PHE A 201 -1.02 13.75 0.35
CA PHE A 201 -0.27 14.61 1.23
C PHE A 201 0.87 15.24 0.43
N ASP A 202 1.01 16.57 0.49
CA ASP A 202 2.13 17.39 -0.02
C ASP A 202 3.49 17.03 0.65
N LEU A 203 3.68 15.78 0.94
CA LEU A 203 4.93 15.19 1.32
C LEU A 203 5.56 14.72 0.01
N CYS A 204 6.49 15.51 -0.56
CA CYS A 204 7.41 15.02 -1.58
C CYS A 204 8.10 13.74 -1.06
N TYR A 205 7.47 12.59 -1.32
CA TYR A 205 8.13 11.32 -1.18
C TYR A 205 9.16 11.20 -2.30
N PRO A 206 10.44 10.97 -2.01
CA PRO A 206 11.24 10.30 -3.01
C PRO A 206 10.53 8.96 -3.24
N LYS A 207 9.99 8.75 -4.44
CA LYS A 207 9.49 7.44 -4.87
C LYS A 207 10.57 6.44 -4.46
N PRO A 208 10.22 5.32 -3.79
CA PRO A 208 11.20 4.26 -3.59
C PRO A 208 11.74 3.97 -4.99
N SER A 209 13.01 4.23 -5.20
CA SER A 209 13.71 3.82 -6.40
C SER A 209 13.59 2.30 -6.41
N ILE A 210 12.66 1.81 -7.22
CA ILE A 210 12.56 0.40 -7.56
C ILE A 210 13.91 0.09 -8.15
N PHE A 211 14.75 -0.59 -7.41
CA PHE A 211 15.93 -1.25 -7.90
C PHE A 211 15.49 -2.34 -8.90
N LEU A 212 15.06 -1.88 -10.07
CA LEU A 212 14.96 -2.66 -11.29
C LEU A 212 16.29 -2.54 -12.02
N SER A 213 17.34 -3.02 -11.42
CA SER A 213 18.58 -3.26 -12.13
C SER A 213 19.40 -4.29 -11.36
N VAL A 214 19.10 -5.55 -11.57
CA VAL A 214 20.10 -6.64 -11.64
C VAL A 214 19.34 -7.89 -12.13
N PHE A 215 19.24 -8.00 -13.47
CA PHE A 215 19.30 -9.25 -14.23
C PHE A 215 19.47 -8.84 -15.70
N GLN A 216 20.66 -8.49 -16.05
CA GLN A 216 21.25 -8.75 -17.36
C GLN A 216 22.33 -9.79 -17.19
#